data_ffc1bae2d93af8c8d7cb4a0cb136033a
#
_entry.id   ffc1bae2d93af8c8d7cb4a0cb136033a
#
_cell.length_a   1.000
_cell.length_b   1.000
_cell.length_c   1.000
_cell.angle_alpha   90.00
_cell.angle_beta   90.00
_cell.angle_gamma   90.00
#
_symmetry.space_group_name_H-M   'P 1'
#
loop_
_entity.id
_entity.type
_entity.pdbx_description
1 polymer ?
#
loop_
_entity_poly.entity_id
_entity_poly.type
_entity_poly.pdbx_seq_one_letter_code
_entity_poly.pdbx_strand_id
1 'polypeptide(L)'
;SVRLFPPAIIKRCEVYGTGEYFDETLDREAVFSDMLQRLTDEALREAFLIEFRNLDNSLSGYKVFRENRYFAVNWLRVRNSLHNVEQVESRFSSSRIRQIKKGLNNGAEVKEAHTPEEIHAFAKMLHYNYSAKIRRHFPSIDFFQLLEKQMPRKSRIFIVTYKDKVIGGSVCIYSNDSAYLWFSGGMRKTYALQYPGILAVWQALRDAKERGYRHLEFMDV
;
A
#
# COMPACT_ATOMS: atom_id res chain seq x y z
N SER A 1 -13.28 -1.46 12.42
CA SER A 1 -13.79 -0.07 12.45
C SER A 1 -12.68 0.89 12.82
N VAL A 2 -12.52 1.96 12.05
CA VAL A 2 -11.54 3.01 12.30
C VAL A 2 -12.23 4.17 12.99
N ARG A 3 -11.68 4.62 14.12
CA ARG A 3 -12.19 5.82 14.80
C ARG A 3 -11.57 7.06 14.15
N LEU A 4 -12.40 7.96 13.65
CA LEU A 4 -11.96 9.28 13.19
C LEU A 4 -11.71 10.20 14.37
N PHE A 5 -10.72 11.07 14.22
CA PHE A 5 -10.09 11.95 15.22
C PHE A 5 -11.02 12.93 15.92
N PRO A 6 -10.40 13.44 17.01
CA PRO A 6 -10.81 13.38 18.40
C PRO A 6 -11.93 14.36 18.69
N PRO A 7 -12.79 14.05 19.63
CA PRO A 7 -13.03 12.72 20.16
C PRO A 7 -13.66 11.86 19.07
N ALA A 8 -13.36 10.55 19.05
CA ALA A 8 -13.83 9.64 18.02
C ALA A 8 -15.36 9.56 18.02
N ILE A 9 -15.99 10.44 17.27
CA ILE A 9 -17.45 10.59 17.19
C ILE A 9 -18.02 9.66 16.10
N ILE A 10 -17.24 9.40 15.03
CA ILE A 10 -17.68 8.62 13.89
C ILE A 10 -16.82 7.38 13.75
N LYS A 11 -17.45 6.21 13.84
CA LYS A 11 -16.84 4.93 13.49
C LYS A 11 -17.07 4.67 11.99
N ARG A 12 -16.04 4.20 11.30
CA ARG A 12 -16.06 3.83 9.89
C ARG A 12 -15.73 2.34 9.75
N CYS A 13 -16.48 1.64 8.91
CA CYS A 13 -16.15 0.28 8.46
C CYS A 13 -15.51 0.39 7.07
N GLU A 14 -14.33 -0.19 6.91
CA GLU A 14 -13.64 -0.28 5.61
C GLU A 14 -13.62 -1.74 5.14
N VAL A 15 -14.00 -1.95 3.89
CA VAL A 15 -14.02 -3.25 3.24
C VAL A 15 -13.19 -3.18 1.96
N TYR A 16 -12.29 -4.12 1.78
CA TYR A 16 -11.42 -4.20 0.61
C TYR A 16 -11.85 -5.34 -0.30
N GLY A 17 -12.23 -4.97 -1.54
CA GLY A 17 -12.68 -5.93 -2.55
C GLY A 17 -14.12 -6.41 -2.36
N THR A 18 -14.57 -7.22 -3.30
CA THR A 18 -15.94 -7.78 -3.37
C THR A 18 -16.01 -9.25 -3.00
N GLY A 19 -14.95 -9.78 -2.41
CA GLY A 19 -14.85 -11.18 -2.03
C GLY A 19 -14.27 -12.09 -3.12
N GLU A 20 -14.00 -13.33 -2.73
CA GLU A 20 -13.57 -14.41 -3.63
C GLU A 20 -14.65 -15.46 -3.72
N TYR A 21 -14.83 -16.02 -4.91
CA TYR A 21 -15.86 -17.01 -5.19
C TYR A 21 -15.17 -18.34 -5.51
N PHE A 22 -15.45 -19.36 -4.72
CA PHE A 22 -14.86 -20.70 -4.88
C PHE A 22 -15.60 -21.58 -5.89
N ASP A 23 -16.83 -21.19 -6.24
CA ASP A 23 -17.67 -21.89 -7.20
C ASP A 23 -18.07 -20.95 -8.35
N GLU A 24 -17.64 -21.29 -9.56
CA GLU A 24 -17.91 -20.51 -10.76
C GLU A 24 -19.36 -20.65 -11.26
N THR A 25 -20.11 -21.63 -10.76
CA THR A 25 -21.51 -21.87 -11.15
C THR A 25 -22.48 -20.94 -10.42
N LEU A 26 -22.05 -20.27 -9.37
CA LEU A 26 -22.89 -19.36 -8.58
C LEU A 26 -23.21 -18.07 -9.34
N ASP A 27 -24.42 -17.58 -9.15
CA ASP A 27 -24.77 -16.22 -9.56
C ASP A 27 -24.04 -15.22 -8.65
N ARG A 28 -22.92 -14.70 -9.16
CA ARG A 28 -22.05 -13.80 -8.42
C ARG A 28 -22.75 -12.51 -8.00
N GLU A 29 -23.68 -11.97 -8.81
CA GLU A 29 -24.42 -10.76 -8.46
C GLU A 29 -25.38 -11.02 -7.30
N ALA A 30 -26.12 -12.13 -7.32
CA ALA A 30 -27.04 -12.52 -6.25
C ALA A 30 -26.30 -12.78 -4.93
N VAL A 31 -25.20 -13.56 -4.98
CA VAL A 31 -24.37 -13.87 -3.81
C VAL A 31 -23.77 -12.59 -3.24
N PHE A 32 -23.22 -11.71 -4.09
CA PHE A 32 -22.67 -10.44 -3.64
C PHE A 32 -23.71 -9.54 -3.02
N SER A 33 -24.94 -9.51 -3.57
CA SER A 33 -26.05 -8.72 -3.02
C SER A 33 -26.44 -9.17 -1.62
N ASP A 34 -26.60 -10.49 -1.39
CA ASP A 34 -26.92 -11.05 -0.07
C ASP A 34 -25.78 -10.76 0.94
N MET A 35 -24.55 -10.99 0.52
CA MET A 35 -23.38 -10.67 1.36
C MET A 35 -23.32 -9.19 1.72
N LEU A 36 -23.55 -8.29 0.74
CA LEU A 36 -23.50 -6.85 0.95
C LEU A 36 -24.59 -6.39 1.92
N GLN A 37 -25.82 -6.92 1.80
CA GLN A 37 -26.91 -6.61 2.72
C GLN A 37 -26.56 -7.03 4.15
N ARG A 38 -26.15 -8.28 4.37
CA ARG A 38 -25.77 -8.79 5.70
C ARG A 38 -24.62 -8.01 6.31
N LEU A 39 -23.59 -7.69 5.51
CA LEU A 39 -22.47 -6.89 5.95
C LEU A 39 -22.92 -5.47 6.34
N THR A 40 -23.83 -4.88 5.56
CA THR A 40 -24.37 -3.56 5.82
C THR A 40 -25.14 -3.54 7.14
N ASP A 41 -26.02 -4.51 7.36
CA ASP A 41 -26.83 -4.62 8.58
C ASP A 41 -25.94 -4.81 9.82
N GLU A 42 -24.89 -5.62 9.71
CA GLU A 42 -23.96 -5.84 10.81
C GLU A 42 -23.06 -4.63 11.07
N ALA A 43 -22.50 -4.04 10.01
CA ALA A 43 -21.60 -2.90 10.14
C ALA A 43 -22.29 -1.66 10.67
N LEU A 44 -23.54 -1.40 10.29
CA LEU A 44 -24.30 -0.23 10.75
C LEU A 44 -24.69 -0.28 12.23
N ARG A 45 -24.59 -1.44 12.89
CA ARG A 45 -24.75 -1.54 14.35
C ARG A 45 -23.66 -0.80 15.11
N GLU A 46 -22.48 -0.70 14.52
CA GLU A 46 -21.28 -0.10 15.13
C GLU A 46 -20.68 1.07 14.39
N ALA A 47 -20.86 1.14 13.07
CA ALA A 47 -20.26 2.15 12.21
C ALA A 47 -21.33 3.08 11.60
N PHE A 48 -20.98 4.33 11.48
CA PHE A 48 -21.81 5.34 10.81
C PHE A 48 -21.62 5.34 9.29
N LEU A 49 -20.44 4.93 8.83
CA LEU A 49 -20.06 4.93 7.42
C LEU A 49 -19.45 3.59 7.05
N ILE A 50 -19.86 3.03 5.91
CA ILE A 50 -19.26 1.87 5.30
C ILE A 50 -18.60 2.31 4.00
N GLU A 51 -17.33 2.03 3.84
CA GLU A 51 -16.54 2.36 2.66
C GLU A 51 -15.98 1.08 2.03
N PHE A 52 -16.35 0.82 0.77
CA PHE A 52 -15.77 -0.24 -0.04
C PHE A 52 -14.68 0.30 -0.96
N ARG A 53 -13.54 -0.38 -0.99
CA ARG A 53 -12.42 -0.09 -1.87
C ARG A 53 -12.14 -1.27 -2.78
N ASN A 54 -12.58 -1.16 -4.04
CA ASN A 54 -12.26 -2.15 -5.07
C ASN A 54 -10.86 -1.87 -5.61
N LEU A 55 -9.89 -2.69 -5.23
CA LEU A 55 -8.50 -2.50 -5.60
C LEU A 55 -8.18 -2.94 -7.03
N ASP A 56 -8.86 -3.98 -7.53
CA ASP A 56 -8.60 -4.52 -8.87
C ASP A 56 -9.49 -3.88 -9.93
N ASN A 57 -10.78 -4.17 -9.89
CA ASN A 57 -11.74 -3.63 -10.84
C ASN A 57 -12.70 -2.66 -10.15
N SER A 58 -12.55 -1.36 -10.44
CA SER A 58 -13.39 -0.31 -9.84
C SER A 58 -14.88 -0.42 -10.18
N LEU A 59 -15.22 -1.15 -11.23
CA LEU A 59 -16.62 -1.37 -11.66
C LEU A 59 -17.21 -2.68 -11.12
N SER A 60 -16.40 -3.52 -10.46
CA SER A 60 -16.88 -4.77 -9.87
C SER A 60 -17.99 -4.51 -8.87
N GLY A 61 -19.14 -5.16 -9.06
CA GLY A 61 -20.31 -5.01 -8.21
C GLY A 61 -21.04 -3.66 -8.33
N TYR A 62 -20.72 -2.81 -9.30
CA TYR A 62 -21.30 -1.44 -9.40
C TYR A 62 -22.83 -1.44 -9.36
N LYS A 63 -23.50 -2.35 -10.12
CA LYS A 63 -24.96 -2.48 -10.14
C LYS A 63 -25.50 -2.83 -8.76
N VAL A 64 -24.93 -3.88 -8.14
CA VAL A 64 -25.32 -4.37 -6.82
C VAL A 64 -25.14 -3.28 -5.75
N PHE A 65 -24.02 -2.52 -5.79
CA PHE A 65 -23.82 -1.39 -4.91
C PHE A 65 -24.93 -0.34 -5.05
N ARG A 66 -25.29 0.01 -6.27
CA ARG A 66 -26.36 1.01 -6.55
C ARG A 66 -27.72 0.54 -6.05
N GLU A 67 -28.08 -0.70 -6.28
CA GLU A 67 -29.32 -1.31 -5.81
C GLU A 67 -29.41 -1.35 -4.28
N ASN A 68 -28.29 -1.54 -3.61
CA ASN A 68 -28.17 -1.51 -2.15
C ASN A 68 -27.87 -0.10 -1.57
N ARG A 69 -28.15 0.96 -2.31
CA ARG A 69 -28.06 2.37 -1.88
C ARG A 69 -26.63 2.85 -1.59
N TYR A 70 -25.63 2.17 -2.07
CA TYR A 70 -24.27 2.70 -2.09
C TYR A 70 -24.10 3.66 -3.26
N PHE A 71 -23.22 4.65 -3.09
CA PHE A 71 -22.86 5.57 -4.16
C PHE A 71 -21.36 5.56 -4.39
N ALA A 72 -20.97 5.70 -5.65
CA ALA A 72 -19.56 5.73 -6.02
C ALA A 72 -18.95 7.09 -5.69
N VAL A 73 -17.79 7.07 -5.05
CA VAL A 73 -16.95 8.23 -4.83
C VAL A 73 -15.75 8.13 -5.76
N ASN A 74 -15.50 9.20 -6.52
CA ASN A 74 -14.33 9.24 -7.40
C ASN A 74 -13.06 9.26 -6.56
N TRP A 75 -12.21 8.27 -6.77
CA TRP A 75 -10.93 8.13 -6.10
C TRP A 75 -9.82 8.06 -7.13
N LEU A 76 -8.77 8.84 -6.92
CA LEU A 76 -7.63 8.82 -7.82
C LEU A 76 -6.73 7.64 -7.49
N ARG A 77 -6.51 6.76 -8.48
CA ARG A 77 -5.55 5.66 -8.39
C ARG A 77 -4.31 6.00 -9.21
N VAL A 78 -3.14 5.87 -8.60
CA VAL A 78 -1.86 6.03 -9.29
C VAL A 78 -1.28 4.65 -9.56
N ARG A 79 -1.22 4.29 -10.83
CA ARG A 79 -0.69 3.01 -11.29
C ARG A 79 0.49 3.24 -12.22
N ASN A 80 1.64 2.70 -11.88
CA ASN A 80 2.81 2.72 -12.75
C ASN A 80 2.84 1.47 -13.62
N SER A 81 2.86 1.66 -14.93
CA SER A 81 2.98 0.56 -15.88
C SER A 81 4.42 0.06 -15.93
N LEU A 82 4.58 -1.27 -15.83
CA LEU A 82 5.85 -1.99 -15.96
C LEU A 82 5.90 -2.85 -17.24
N HIS A 83 4.91 -2.66 -18.14
CA HIS A 83 4.84 -3.37 -19.41
C HIS A 83 5.98 -2.99 -20.36
N ASN A 84 6.46 -3.97 -21.09
CA ASN A 84 7.38 -3.80 -22.21
C ASN A 84 8.60 -2.93 -21.88
N VAL A 85 9.13 -3.05 -20.67
CA VAL A 85 10.38 -2.42 -20.27
C VAL A 85 11.33 -3.50 -19.77
N GLU A 86 12.57 -3.44 -20.17
CA GLU A 86 13.63 -4.29 -19.58
C GLU A 86 13.99 -3.79 -18.18
N GLN A 87 14.17 -2.50 -18.06
CA GLN A 87 14.51 -1.82 -16.82
C GLN A 87 13.51 -0.70 -16.54
N VAL A 88 13.08 -0.57 -15.31
CA VAL A 88 12.11 0.45 -14.89
C VAL A 88 12.62 1.87 -15.13
N GLU A 89 13.93 2.06 -15.08
CA GLU A 89 14.62 3.34 -15.28
C GLU A 89 14.40 3.92 -16.68
N SER A 90 14.12 3.09 -17.69
CA SER A 90 13.87 3.56 -19.06
C SER A 90 12.67 4.51 -19.16
N ARG A 91 11.77 4.47 -18.19
CA ARG A 91 10.59 5.35 -18.12
C ARG A 91 10.76 6.54 -17.17
N PHE A 92 11.91 6.65 -16.52
CA PHE A 92 12.15 7.75 -15.60
C PHE A 92 12.66 8.99 -16.33
N SER A 93 12.31 10.16 -15.82
CA SER A 93 12.92 11.39 -16.27
C SER A 93 14.42 11.38 -15.95
N SER A 94 15.21 12.10 -16.76
CA SER A 94 16.65 12.25 -16.54
C SER A 94 16.97 12.81 -15.14
N SER A 95 16.11 13.69 -14.64
CA SER A 95 16.22 14.20 -13.27
C SER A 95 16.07 13.09 -12.22
N ARG A 96 15.13 12.16 -12.41
CA ARG A 96 14.92 11.04 -11.49
C ARG A 96 16.09 10.07 -11.50
N ILE A 97 16.59 9.73 -12.68
CA ILE A 97 17.77 8.89 -12.81
C ILE A 97 18.98 9.51 -12.11
N ARG A 98 19.18 10.82 -12.29
CA ARG A 98 20.27 11.55 -11.61
C ARG A 98 20.13 11.52 -10.08
N GLN A 99 18.91 11.66 -9.58
CA GLN A 99 18.66 11.61 -8.13
C GLN A 99 18.96 10.23 -7.55
N ILE A 100 18.56 9.15 -8.24
CA ILE A 100 18.85 7.77 -7.83
C ILE A 100 20.38 7.55 -7.79
N LYS A 101 21.07 7.85 -8.89
CA LYS A 101 22.54 7.72 -8.96
C LYS A 101 23.24 8.54 -7.88
N LYS A 102 22.80 9.77 -7.65
CA LYS A 102 23.38 10.64 -6.64
C LYS A 102 23.15 10.11 -5.22
N GLY A 103 21.95 9.56 -4.93
CA GLY A 103 21.65 8.95 -3.63
C GLY A 103 22.59 7.78 -3.33
N LEU A 104 22.75 6.86 -4.30
CA LEU A 104 23.64 5.71 -4.17
C LEU A 104 25.11 6.13 -4.06
N ASN A 105 25.58 7.05 -4.89
CA ASN A 105 26.95 7.56 -4.84
C ASN A 105 27.26 8.32 -3.53
N ASN A 106 26.25 8.87 -2.87
CA ASN A 106 26.40 9.50 -1.56
C ASN A 106 26.29 8.49 -0.40
N GLY A 107 26.44 7.20 -0.68
CA GLY A 107 26.53 6.14 0.31
C GLY A 107 25.18 5.64 0.85
N ALA A 108 24.08 5.94 0.18
CA ALA A 108 22.83 5.29 0.50
C ALA A 108 22.81 3.86 -0.08
N GLU A 109 22.36 2.90 0.70
CA GLU A 109 22.18 1.50 0.29
C GLU A 109 20.71 1.14 0.35
N VAL A 110 20.28 0.24 -0.54
CA VAL A 110 18.89 -0.25 -0.58
C VAL A 110 18.91 -1.75 -0.48
N LYS A 111 18.17 -2.30 0.47
CA LYS A 111 18.08 -3.76 0.69
C LYS A 111 16.70 -4.16 1.20
N GLU A 112 16.39 -5.44 1.11
CA GLU A 112 15.25 -6.03 1.81
C GLU A 112 15.56 -6.15 3.30
N ALA A 113 14.60 -5.82 4.14
CA ALA A 113 14.72 -5.96 5.58
C ALA A 113 14.36 -7.40 5.98
N HIS A 114 15.26 -8.07 6.69
CA HIS A 114 15.09 -9.45 7.15
C HIS A 114 15.15 -9.59 8.67
N THR A 115 15.77 -8.63 9.37
CA THR A 115 15.89 -8.73 10.82
C THR A 115 14.79 -7.95 11.54
N PRO A 116 14.35 -8.43 12.72
CA PRO A 116 13.37 -7.70 13.52
C PRO A 116 13.78 -6.26 13.84
N GLU A 117 15.10 -6.03 14.03
CA GLU A 117 15.67 -4.71 14.32
C GLU A 117 15.53 -3.76 13.14
N GLU A 118 15.80 -4.23 11.91
CA GLU A 118 15.63 -3.46 10.68
C GLU A 118 14.17 -3.07 10.46
N ILE A 119 13.27 -4.06 10.59
CA ILE A 119 11.82 -3.86 10.45
C ILE A 119 11.31 -2.88 11.51
N HIS A 120 11.76 -3.03 12.77
CA HIS A 120 11.40 -2.13 13.86
C HIS A 120 11.87 -0.69 13.59
N ALA A 121 13.13 -0.51 13.19
CA ALA A 121 13.70 0.81 12.87
C ALA A 121 12.92 1.50 11.73
N PHE A 122 12.59 0.75 10.69
CA PHE A 122 11.79 1.24 9.57
C PHE A 122 10.36 1.59 9.99
N ALA A 123 9.67 0.71 10.70
CA ALA A 123 8.31 0.94 11.18
C ALA A 123 8.23 2.16 12.11
N LYS A 124 9.21 2.33 12.99
CA LYS A 124 9.34 3.52 13.86
C LYS A 124 9.50 4.80 13.05
N MET A 125 10.32 4.78 12.01
CA MET A 125 10.51 5.92 11.10
C MET A 125 9.22 6.27 10.37
N LEU A 126 8.51 5.26 9.83
CA LEU A 126 7.22 5.45 9.17
C LEU A 126 6.16 5.98 10.16
N HIS A 127 6.05 5.35 11.34
CA HIS A 127 5.11 5.78 12.37
C HIS A 127 5.28 7.26 12.72
N TYR A 128 6.52 7.72 12.89
CA TYR A 128 6.81 9.13 13.12
C TYR A 128 6.34 10.02 11.96
N ASN A 129 6.59 9.60 10.72
CA ASN A 129 6.17 10.37 9.56
C ASN A 129 4.64 10.45 9.41
N TYR A 130 3.93 9.33 9.61
CA TYR A 130 2.49 9.27 9.42
C TYR A 130 1.72 9.90 10.61
N SER A 131 2.10 9.60 11.84
CA SER A 131 1.40 10.13 13.02
C SER A 131 1.73 11.58 13.30
N ALA A 132 3.01 11.97 13.25
CA ALA A 132 3.42 13.32 13.61
C ALA A 132 3.25 14.35 12.47
N LYS A 133 3.42 13.93 11.20
CA LYS A 133 3.37 14.84 10.05
C LYS A 133 2.06 14.80 9.29
N ILE A 134 1.52 13.59 9.06
CA ILE A 134 0.34 13.39 8.22
C ILE A 134 -0.91 13.31 9.08
N ARG A 135 -0.78 12.98 10.36
CA ARG A 135 -1.87 12.81 11.33
C ARG A 135 -2.90 11.76 10.90
N ARG A 136 -2.46 10.72 10.22
CA ARG A 136 -3.28 9.57 9.84
C ARG A 136 -3.07 8.43 10.83
N HIS A 137 -4.09 7.60 10.98
CA HIS A 137 -3.95 6.33 11.68
C HIS A 137 -2.91 5.48 10.96
N PHE A 138 -1.99 4.93 11.73
CA PHE A 138 -0.91 4.09 11.21
C PHE A 138 -0.84 2.80 12.03
N PRO A 139 -0.57 1.65 11.40
CA PRO A 139 -0.45 0.39 12.11
C PRO A 139 0.62 0.42 13.19
N SER A 140 0.48 -0.45 14.20
CA SER A 140 1.50 -0.63 15.22
C SER A 140 2.82 -1.11 14.62
N ILE A 141 3.91 -0.90 15.32
CA ILE A 141 5.23 -1.37 14.86
C ILE A 141 5.23 -2.90 14.69
N ASP A 142 4.58 -3.62 15.62
CA ASP A 142 4.48 -5.08 15.60
C ASP A 142 3.76 -5.62 14.36
N PHE A 143 2.85 -4.84 13.78
CA PHE A 143 2.15 -5.21 12.55
C PHE A 143 3.14 -5.53 11.41
N PHE A 144 4.21 -4.77 11.27
CA PHE A 144 5.19 -4.98 10.20
C PHE A 144 6.03 -6.24 10.41
N GLN A 145 6.32 -6.59 11.67
CA GLN A 145 7.00 -7.84 12.01
C GLN A 145 6.08 -9.05 11.75
N LEU A 146 4.80 -8.92 12.10
CA LEU A 146 3.81 -9.96 11.81
C LEU A 146 3.58 -10.11 10.30
N LEU A 147 3.55 -9.02 9.56
CA LEU A 147 3.38 -9.03 8.10
C LEU A 147 4.52 -9.84 7.43
N GLU A 148 5.76 -9.56 7.77
CA GLU A 148 6.92 -10.29 7.25
C GLU A 148 6.84 -11.79 7.62
N LYS A 149 6.56 -12.09 8.88
CA LYS A 149 6.51 -13.47 9.40
C LYS A 149 5.37 -14.30 8.80
N GLN A 150 4.18 -13.70 8.66
CA GLN A 150 2.98 -14.42 8.23
C GLN A 150 2.76 -14.42 6.71
N MET A 151 3.31 -13.44 6.01
CA MET A 151 3.12 -13.26 4.57
C MET A 151 4.44 -13.11 3.78
N PRO A 152 5.48 -13.93 4.04
CA PRO A 152 6.82 -13.73 3.47
C PRO A 152 6.88 -13.83 1.94
N ARG A 153 5.90 -14.52 1.32
CA ARG A 153 5.79 -14.63 -0.15
C ARG A 153 4.96 -13.51 -0.78
N LYS A 154 4.09 -12.88 0.00
CA LYS A 154 3.13 -11.88 -0.46
C LYS A 154 3.42 -10.47 0.06
N SER A 155 4.47 -10.31 0.84
CA SER A 155 4.93 -9.00 1.31
C SER A 155 6.44 -8.89 1.24
N ARG A 156 6.94 -7.67 1.04
CA ARG A 156 8.35 -7.33 1.18
C ARG A 156 8.50 -5.95 1.79
N ILE A 157 9.49 -5.83 2.65
CA ILE A 157 9.86 -4.57 3.28
C ILE A 157 11.25 -4.19 2.75
N PHE A 158 11.34 -3.08 2.03
CA PHE A 158 12.62 -2.54 1.58
C PHE A 158 13.02 -1.38 2.47
N ILE A 159 14.29 -1.33 2.83
CA ILE A 159 14.86 -0.24 3.61
C ILE A 159 15.96 0.46 2.82
N VAL A 160 16.06 1.76 3.04
CA VAL A 160 17.17 2.59 2.59
C VAL A 160 18.01 2.93 3.81
N THR A 161 19.28 2.57 3.79
CA THR A 161 20.22 2.80 4.88
C THR A 161 21.30 3.80 4.49
N TYR A 162 21.85 4.45 5.47
CA TYR A 162 23.04 5.32 5.36
C TYR A 162 23.79 5.29 6.68
N LYS A 163 25.06 4.87 6.67
CA LYS A 163 25.89 4.70 7.88
C LYS A 163 25.13 3.88 8.94
N ASP A 164 24.68 2.70 8.57
CA ASP A 164 23.95 1.74 9.39
C ASP A 164 22.59 2.22 9.95
N LYS A 165 22.15 3.40 9.56
CA LYS A 165 20.87 3.93 9.98
C LYS A 165 19.81 3.79 8.89
N VAL A 166 18.63 3.30 9.25
CA VAL A 166 17.45 3.29 8.37
C VAL A 166 16.95 4.72 8.19
N ILE A 167 17.01 5.21 6.94
CA ILE A 167 16.64 6.58 6.57
C ILE A 167 15.41 6.65 5.65
N GLY A 168 14.96 5.53 5.14
CA GLY A 168 13.79 5.40 4.27
C GLY A 168 13.43 3.95 4.02
N GLY A 169 12.36 3.75 3.26
CA GLY A 169 11.95 2.42 2.83
C GLY A 169 10.51 2.36 2.33
N SER A 170 10.08 1.16 1.97
CA SER A 170 8.75 0.88 1.42
C SER A 170 8.26 -0.50 1.85
N VAL A 171 6.93 -0.64 1.91
CA VAL A 171 6.23 -1.92 2.09
C VAL A 171 5.47 -2.22 0.83
N CYS A 172 5.77 -3.36 0.23
CA CYS A 172 5.11 -3.87 -0.96
C CYS A 172 4.28 -5.10 -0.62
N ILE A 173 3.08 -5.16 -1.19
CA ILE A 173 2.19 -6.31 -1.10
C ILE A 173 1.96 -6.86 -2.50
N TYR A 174 1.88 -8.15 -2.62
CA TYR A 174 1.74 -8.85 -3.89
C TYR A 174 0.53 -9.78 -3.84
N SER A 175 -0.40 -9.58 -4.76
CA SER A 175 -1.45 -10.55 -5.08
C SER A 175 -0.99 -11.44 -6.26
N ASN A 176 -1.89 -12.26 -6.77
CA ASN A 176 -1.57 -13.09 -7.95
C ASN A 176 -1.28 -12.23 -9.20
N ASP A 177 -2.00 -11.11 -9.36
CA ASP A 177 -1.97 -10.29 -10.58
C ASP A 177 -1.42 -8.89 -10.38
N SER A 178 -1.33 -8.42 -9.15
CA SER A 178 -1.05 -7.01 -8.86
C SER A 178 0.00 -6.83 -7.78
N ALA A 179 0.86 -5.85 -7.98
CA ALA A 179 1.81 -5.37 -6.98
C ALA A 179 1.35 -4.02 -6.45
N TYR A 180 1.44 -3.83 -5.14
CA TYR A 180 0.99 -2.65 -4.44
C TYR A 180 2.11 -2.06 -3.59
N LEU A 181 2.36 -0.77 -3.72
CA LEU A 181 3.16 0.01 -2.78
C LEU A 181 2.24 0.48 -1.65
N TRP A 182 2.25 -0.23 -0.52
CA TRP A 182 1.32 0.03 0.58
C TRP A 182 1.76 1.20 1.43
N PHE A 183 3.03 1.19 1.85
CA PHE A 183 3.60 2.30 2.59
C PHE A 183 4.96 2.68 2.00
N SER A 184 5.27 3.95 2.02
CA SER A 184 6.62 4.42 1.69
C SER A 184 6.95 5.68 2.47
N GLY A 185 8.22 5.87 2.76
CA GLY A 185 8.67 7.06 3.45
C GLY A 185 10.17 7.23 3.43
N GLY A 186 10.60 8.43 3.81
CA GLY A 186 12.01 8.74 3.93
C GLY A 186 12.27 10.03 4.67
N MET A 187 13.38 10.08 5.36
CA MET A 187 13.86 11.24 6.15
C MET A 187 14.46 12.32 5.24
N ARG A 188 13.65 12.78 4.28
CA ARG A 188 14.07 13.70 3.20
C ARG A 188 14.74 14.97 3.70
N LYS A 189 14.26 15.55 4.81
CA LYS A 189 14.82 16.81 5.34
C LYS A 189 16.22 16.62 5.92
N THR A 190 16.46 15.51 6.58
CA THR A 190 17.72 15.19 7.24
C THR A 190 18.75 14.60 6.28
N TYR A 191 18.28 13.78 5.33
CA TYR A 191 19.14 13.05 4.38
C TYR A 191 18.80 13.44 2.94
N ALA A 192 18.84 14.75 2.65
CA ALA A 192 18.40 15.29 1.35
C ALA A 192 19.25 14.77 0.18
N LEU A 193 20.56 14.56 0.39
CA LEU A 193 21.50 14.12 -0.64
C LEU A 193 21.42 12.63 -0.92
N GLN A 194 20.86 11.83 -0.02
CA GLN A 194 20.66 10.39 -0.15
C GLN A 194 19.33 10.03 -0.86
N TYR A 195 18.42 11.00 -1.02
CA TYR A 195 17.12 10.82 -1.67
C TYR A 195 16.33 9.58 -1.19
N PRO A 196 16.16 9.34 0.12
CA PRO A 196 15.69 8.06 0.66
C PRO A 196 14.30 7.66 0.17
N GLY A 197 13.36 8.60 0.06
CA GLY A 197 12.02 8.31 -0.45
C GLY A 197 12.00 7.93 -1.94
N ILE A 198 12.93 8.49 -2.73
CA ILE A 198 13.07 8.15 -4.15
C ILE A 198 13.63 6.75 -4.31
N LEU A 199 14.67 6.41 -3.55
CA LEU A 199 15.28 5.09 -3.56
C LEU A 199 14.30 4.01 -3.09
N ALA A 200 13.47 4.31 -2.08
CA ALA A 200 12.44 3.40 -1.60
C ALA A 200 11.40 3.04 -2.68
N VAL A 201 10.89 4.03 -3.41
CA VAL A 201 9.93 3.81 -4.50
C VAL A 201 10.60 3.15 -5.70
N TRP A 202 11.81 3.53 -6.02
CA TRP A 202 12.59 2.91 -7.09
C TRP A 202 12.78 1.41 -6.87
N GLN A 203 13.16 1.01 -5.66
CA GLN A 203 13.33 -0.42 -5.34
C GLN A 203 12.00 -1.19 -5.42
N ALA A 204 10.91 -0.60 -4.97
CA ALA A 204 9.58 -1.20 -5.10
C ALA A 204 9.19 -1.46 -6.56
N LEU A 205 9.46 -0.50 -7.46
CA LEU A 205 9.22 -0.64 -8.89
C LEU A 205 10.11 -1.74 -9.51
N ARG A 206 11.39 -1.79 -9.14
CA ARG A 206 12.32 -2.83 -9.62
C ARG A 206 11.87 -4.22 -9.19
N ASP A 207 11.61 -4.42 -7.91
CA ASP A 207 11.18 -5.73 -7.41
C ASP A 207 9.86 -6.18 -8.04
N ALA A 208 8.88 -5.30 -8.18
CA ALA A 208 7.63 -5.62 -8.86
C ALA A 208 7.89 -6.05 -10.32
N LYS A 209 8.80 -5.37 -11.02
CA LYS A 209 9.20 -5.74 -12.39
C LYS A 209 9.91 -7.08 -12.45
N GLU A 210 10.90 -7.31 -11.58
CA GLU A 210 11.69 -8.55 -11.49
C GLU A 210 10.78 -9.76 -11.18
N ARG A 211 9.71 -9.56 -10.42
CA ARG A 211 8.69 -10.58 -10.13
C ARG A 211 7.66 -10.77 -11.25
N GLY A 212 7.76 -10.04 -12.36
CA GLY A 212 6.90 -10.19 -13.53
C GLY A 212 5.59 -9.43 -13.48
N TYR A 213 5.36 -8.57 -12.48
CA TYR A 213 4.15 -7.76 -12.43
C TYR A 213 4.10 -6.72 -13.54
N ARG A 214 2.90 -6.51 -14.08
CA ARG A 214 2.66 -5.55 -15.16
C ARG A 214 2.49 -4.13 -14.66
N HIS A 215 2.15 -3.97 -13.38
CA HIS A 215 1.90 -2.67 -12.75
C HIS A 215 2.33 -2.69 -11.30
N LEU A 216 2.76 -1.52 -10.80
CA LEU A 216 2.81 -1.24 -9.37
C LEU A 216 1.79 -0.13 -9.07
N GLU A 217 0.90 -0.39 -8.14
CA GLU A 217 -0.14 0.53 -7.72
C GLU A 217 0.18 1.16 -6.37
N PHE A 218 -0.03 2.48 -6.28
CA PHE A 218 0.15 3.23 -5.04
C PHE A 218 -1.16 3.21 -4.26
N MET A 219 -1.13 2.67 -3.03
CA MET A 219 -2.33 2.44 -2.22
C MET A 219 -2.84 3.71 -1.52
N ASP A 220 -1.96 4.63 -1.16
CA ASP A 220 -2.26 5.83 -0.40
C ASP A 220 -1.71 7.08 -1.10
N VAL A 221 -2.47 7.60 -2.04
CA VAL A 221 -2.16 8.85 -2.73
C VAL A 221 -3.13 9.95 -2.33
#